data_faa57e8af262b03f45908febd372b1d9
#
_entry.id   faa57e8af262b03f45908febd372b1d9
#
_cell.length_a   1.000
_cell.length_b   1.000
_cell.length_c   1.000
_cell.angle_alpha   90.00
_cell.angle_beta   90.00
_cell.angle_gamma   90.00
#
_symmetry.space_group_name_H-M   'P 1'
#
loop_
_entity.id
_entity.type
_entity.pdbx_description
1 polymer ?
#
loop_
_entity_poly.entity_id
_entity_poly.type
_entity_poly.pdbx_seq_one_letter_code
_entity_poly.pdbx_strand_id
1 'polypeptide(L)'
;MIEAYSLFSGSSGNASLVRSGDTAILIDAGRSRRAIACALGSLGVELPAVSAVFITHEHTDHIGALAQIAKHEGISVHASCGTADALARLDFVGNTLMRHPVIYKESVGNLTVESFPLPHDSACHVGYVVRDEEGDGICIATDMGHICEALLSAMTGCRGALIEANHDIDMLKTGPYPAYLKSRILSPVGHLSNGDCAKVAQYACHLGIRHLALGHLSEENNTPRLAYDTVCAAIPSDVRLTVCDRCAPTRIM
;
A
#
# COMPACT_ATOMS: atom_id res chain seq x y z
N MET A 1 -20.24 -3.94 3.59
CA MET A 1 -19.52 -3.87 2.27
C MET A 1 -18.26 -3.05 2.47
N ILE A 2 -17.11 -3.59 2.09
CA ILE A 2 -15.82 -2.92 2.19
C ILE A 2 -15.61 -1.90 1.07
N GLU A 3 -15.04 -0.75 1.38
CA GLU A 3 -14.59 0.27 0.44
C GLU A 3 -13.10 0.56 0.68
N ALA A 4 -12.34 0.76 -0.40
CA ALA A 4 -10.93 1.05 -0.35
C ALA A 4 -10.55 2.20 -1.28
N TYR A 5 -9.68 3.07 -0.78
CA TYR A 5 -9.18 4.24 -1.51
C TYR A 5 -7.66 4.36 -1.30
N SER A 6 -6.91 4.61 -2.37
CA SER A 6 -5.58 5.19 -2.24
C SER A 6 -5.75 6.68 -2.02
N LEU A 7 -5.33 7.20 -0.88
CA LEU A 7 -5.36 8.64 -0.60
C LEU A 7 -4.21 9.36 -1.28
N PHE A 8 -3.05 8.73 -1.30
CA PHE A 8 -1.81 9.18 -1.94
C PHE A 8 -1.01 7.95 -2.36
N SER A 9 -0.30 8.05 -3.48
CA SER A 9 0.52 6.94 -3.97
C SER A 9 1.74 7.41 -4.75
N GLY A 10 2.94 7.08 -4.26
CA GLY A 10 4.23 7.38 -4.88
C GLY A 10 5.30 7.76 -3.87
N SER A 11 6.53 7.97 -4.34
CA SER A 11 7.72 8.26 -3.52
C SER A 11 7.63 9.52 -2.65
N SER A 12 6.62 10.36 -2.83
CA SER A 12 6.36 11.55 -2.01
C SER A 12 5.42 11.31 -0.84
N GLY A 13 4.83 10.11 -0.76
CA GLY A 13 4.01 9.66 0.36
C GLY A 13 2.87 8.73 -0.06
N ASN A 14 2.69 7.68 0.72
CA ASN A 14 1.70 6.63 0.54
C ASN A 14 0.73 6.62 1.73
N ALA A 15 -0.54 6.49 1.46
CA ALA A 15 -1.57 6.26 2.46
C ALA A 15 -2.81 5.68 1.77
N SER A 16 -3.40 4.66 2.34
CA SER A 16 -4.65 4.06 1.86
C SER A 16 -5.69 4.03 2.97
N LEU A 17 -6.94 4.33 2.64
CA LEU A 17 -8.10 4.18 3.51
C LEU A 17 -8.82 2.90 3.14
N VAL A 18 -9.11 2.08 4.15
CA VAL A 18 -10.07 0.95 4.03
C VAL A 18 -11.15 1.14 5.08
N ARG A 19 -12.42 1.04 4.67
CA ARG A 19 -13.56 1.17 5.59
C ARG A 19 -14.67 0.17 5.31
N SER A 20 -15.40 -0.18 6.37
CA SER A 20 -16.63 -0.95 6.30
C SER A 20 -17.54 -0.53 7.46
N GLY A 21 -18.80 -0.16 7.16
CA GLY A 21 -19.70 0.42 8.16
C GLY A 21 -19.08 1.66 8.83
N ASP A 22 -19.03 1.65 10.16
CA ASP A 22 -18.46 2.75 10.96
C ASP A 22 -16.96 2.57 11.24
N THR A 23 -16.35 1.49 10.78
CA THR A 23 -14.92 1.23 10.97
C THR A 23 -14.09 1.76 9.80
N ALA A 24 -13.09 2.57 10.09
CA ALA A 24 -12.13 3.09 9.12
C ALA A 24 -10.69 2.87 9.62
N ILE A 25 -9.82 2.36 8.78
CA ILE A 25 -8.39 2.18 9.07
C ILE A 25 -7.53 2.81 7.98
N LEU A 26 -6.32 3.18 8.34
CA LEU A 26 -5.28 3.57 7.39
C LEU A 26 -4.26 2.46 7.22
N ILE A 27 -3.81 2.26 6.00
CA ILE A 27 -2.57 1.55 5.67
C ILE A 27 -1.58 2.61 5.23
N ASP A 28 -0.52 2.79 6.02
CA ASP A 28 0.47 3.85 5.92
C ASP A 28 -0.05 5.29 6.15
N ALA A 29 0.87 6.21 6.43
CA ALA A 29 0.62 7.61 6.72
C ALA A 29 1.78 8.50 6.20
N GLY A 30 2.14 8.34 4.94
CA GLY A 30 3.37 8.89 4.35
C GLY A 30 3.33 10.38 4.00
N ARG A 31 2.14 11.02 3.97
CA ARG A 31 2.00 12.47 3.73
C ARG A 31 1.87 13.23 5.04
N SER A 32 1.82 14.56 5.00
CA SER A 32 1.57 15.33 6.22
C SER A 32 0.19 15.02 6.82
N ARG A 33 0.07 15.12 8.16
CA ARG A 33 -1.22 14.95 8.88
C ARG A 33 -2.34 15.81 8.27
N ARG A 34 -2.03 17.08 7.89
CA ARG A 34 -2.99 17.99 7.25
C ARG A 34 -3.47 17.44 5.90
N ALA A 35 -2.56 16.92 5.08
CA ALA A 35 -2.91 16.34 3.78
C ALA A 35 -3.80 15.11 3.94
N ILE A 36 -3.46 14.20 4.87
CA ILE A 36 -4.26 13.00 5.17
C ILE A 36 -5.66 13.41 5.68
N ALA A 37 -5.75 14.34 6.64
CA ALA A 37 -7.03 14.82 7.14
C ALA A 37 -7.90 15.45 6.03
N CYS A 38 -7.30 16.21 5.12
CA CYS A 38 -8.01 16.80 3.98
C CYS A 38 -8.53 15.73 3.01
N ALA A 39 -7.71 14.73 2.69
CA ALA A 39 -8.09 13.62 1.82
C ALA A 39 -9.22 12.78 2.42
N LEU A 40 -9.11 12.43 3.71
CA LEU A 40 -10.16 11.74 4.45
C LEU A 40 -11.46 12.55 4.49
N GLY A 41 -11.38 13.86 4.78
CA GLY A 41 -12.53 14.75 4.82
C GLY A 41 -13.28 14.83 3.49
N SER A 42 -12.58 14.73 2.34
CA SER A 42 -13.22 14.67 1.01
C SER A 42 -14.01 13.38 0.78
N LEU A 43 -13.73 12.34 1.58
CA LEU A 43 -14.44 11.05 1.58
C LEU A 43 -15.46 10.92 2.73
N GLY A 44 -15.69 12.02 3.48
CA GLY A 44 -16.61 12.05 4.60
C GLY A 44 -16.08 11.34 5.87
N VAL A 45 -14.77 11.16 5.99
CA VAL A 45 -14.12 10.57 7.17
C VAL A 45 -13.30 11.64 7.88
N GLU A 46 -13.51 11.82 9.17
CA GLU A 46 -12.65 12.67 9.98
C GLU A 46 -11.44 11.87 10.50
N LEU A 47 -10.25 12.49 10.58
CA LEU A 47 -9.06 11.79 11.04
C LEU A 47 -9.20 11.17 12.44
N PRO A 48 -9.84 11.83 13.44
CA PRO A 48 -10.09 11.20 14.74
C PRO A 48 -11.03 9.99 14.72
N ALA A 49 -11.78 9.79 13.65
CA ALA A 49 -12.65 8.62 13.47
C ALA A 49 -11.90 7.38 12.89
N VAL A 50 -10.63 7.54 12.54
CA VAL A 50 -9.78 6.43 12.14
C VAL A 50 -9.47 5.56 13.35
N SER A 51 -9.83 4.28 13.26
CA SER A 51 -9.73 3.33 14.38
C SER A 51 -8.30 2.83 14.61
N ALA A 52 -7.50 2.68 13.53
CA ALA A 52 -6.12 2.21 13.61
C ALA A 52 -5.32 2.63 12.36
N VAL A 53 -3.99 2.67 12.50
CA VAL A 53 -3.04 2.82 11.39
C VAL A 53 -2.14 1.59 11.35
N PHE A 54 -2.05 0.93 10.21
CA PHE A 54 -1.18 -0.21 9.95
C PHE A 54 -0.03 0.23 9.07
N ILE A 55 1.21 -0.02 9.48
CA ILE A 55 2.41 0.42 8.78
C ILE A 55 3.05 -0.77 8.07
N THR A 56 3.27 -0.61 6.77
CA THR A 56 3.94 -1.61 5.94
C THR A 56 5.43 -1.70 6.29
N HIS A 57 6.11 -0.56 6.35
CA HIS A 57 7.53 -0.44 6.71
C HIS A 57 7.90 1.00 7.12
N GLU A 58 9.15 1.20 7.56
CA GLU A 58 9.61 2.44 8.21
C GLU A 58 10.10 3.54 7.27
N HIS A 59 10.04 3.39 5.96
CA HIS A 59 10.48 4.45 5.04
C HIS A 59 9.64 5.73 5.20
N THR A 60 10.27 6.88 5.01
CA THR A 60 9.69 8.20 5.33
C THR A 60 8.42 8.51 4.55
N ASP A 61 8.30 8.02 3.34
CA ASP A 61 7.11 8.15 2.49
C ASP A 61 5.94 7.22 2.90
N HIS A 62 6.10 6.43 3.97
CA HIS A 62 5.05 5.62 4.59
C HIS A 62 4.70 6.08 6.00
N ILE A 63 5.56 6.87 6.66
CA ILE A 63 5.40 7.26 8.07
C ILE A 63 5.38 8.77 8.32
N GLY A 64 5.40 9.60 7.28
CA GLY A 64 5.58 11.06 7.39
C GLY A 64 4.64 11.80 8.35
N ALA A 65 3.38 11.34 8.51
CA ALA A 65 2.43 11.91 9.47
C ALA A 65 2.37 11.15 10.80
N LEU A 66 3.00 9.99 10.91
CA LEU A 66 2.74 9.03 11.98
C LEU A 66 2.94 9.61 13.37
N ALA A 67 4.05 10.35 13.58
CA ALA A 67 4.35 11.01 14.85
C ALA A 67 3.22 11.98 15.29
N GLN A 68 2.68 12.75 14.35
CA GLN A 68 1.61 13.71 14.63
C GLN A 68 0.27 13.02 14.86
N ILE A 69 -0.04 11.96 14.09
CA ILE A 69 -1.25 11.16 14.27
C ILE A 69 -1.22 10.48 15.64
N ALA A 70 -0.14 9.79 15.99
CA ALA A 70 0.02 9.14 17.27
C ALA A 70 -0.11 10.12 18.46
N LYS A 71 0.51 11.31 18.35
CA LYS A 71 0.50 12.33 19.41
C LYS A 71 -0.85 13.01 19.60
N HIS A 72 -1.54 13.34 18.51
CA HIS A 72 -2.72 14.22 18.57
C HIS A 72 -4.03 13.45 18.57
N GLU A 73 -4.10 12.29 17.92
CA GLU A 73 -5.33 11.52 17.79
C GLU A 73 -5.38 10.32 18.76
N GLY A 74 -4.23 9.89 19.30
CA GLY A 74 -4.16 8.70 20.18
C GLY A 74 -4.52 7.39 19.47
N ILE A 75 -4.49 7.38 18.13
CA ILE A 75 -4.85 6.22 17.29
C ILE A 75 -3.77 5.14 17.45
N SER A 76 -4.18 3.87 17.57
CA SER A 76 -3.25 2.74 17.64
C SER A 76 -2.49 2.58 16.31
N VAL A 77 -1.17 2.34 16.44
CA VAL A 77 -0.26 2.12 15.31
C VAL A 77 0.20 0.68 15.35
N HIS A 78 -0.10 -0.09 14.32
CA HIS A 78 0.23 -1.50 14.21
C HIS A 78 1.36 -1.70 13.21
N ALA A 79 2.41 -2.44 13.60
CA ALA A 79 3.55 -2.72 12.75
C ALA A 79 4.16 -4.10 13.02
N SER A 80 4.80 -4.70 12.01
CA SER A 80 5.64 -5.89 12.18
C SER A 80 6.80 -5.62 13.13
N CYS A 81 7.35 -6.67 13.74
CA CYS A 81 8.37 -6.52 14.78
C CYS A 81 9.60 -5.70 14.35
N GLY A 82 10.15 -5.91 13.15
CA GLY A 82 11.29 -5.12 12.66
C GLY A 82 10.93 -3.67 12.41
N THR A 83 9.79 -3.41 11.76
CA THR A 83 9.25 -2.06 11.54
C THR A 83 8.97 -1.36 12.87
N ALA A 84 8.32 -2.04 13.83
CA ALA A 84 8.06 -1.49 15.16
C ALA A 84 9.36 -1.13 15.91
N ASP A 85 10.38 -1.97 15.81
CA ASP A 85 11.69 -1.69 16.44
C ASP A 85 12.39 -0.49 15.78
N ALA A 86 12.21 -0.29 14.46
CA ALA A 86 12.70 0.90 13.76
C ALA A 86 11.92 2.16 14.17
N LEU A 87 10.59 2.10 14.26
CA LEU A 87 9.74 3.21 14.70
C LEU A 87 10.01 3.60 16.15
N ALA A 88 10.23 2.63 17.04
CA ALA A 88 10.56 2.89 18.45
C ALA A 88 11.87 3.68 18.61
N ARG A 89 12.86 3.46 17.74
CA ARG A 89 14.12 4.22 17.72
C ARG A 89 13.95 5.69 17.33
N LEU A 90 12.88 6.00 16.61
CA LEU A 90 12.55 7.37 16.22
C LEU A 90 11.80 8.13 17.34
N ASP A 91 11.39 7.43 18.42
CA ASP A 91 10.76 7.95 19.65
C ASP A 91 9.53 8.86 19.42
N PHE A 92 8.75 8.60 18.38
CA PHE A 92 7.60 9.46 18.07
C PHE A 92 6.22 8.76 18.07
N VAL A 93 6.14 7.47 18.30
CA VAL A 93 4.87 6.72 18.35
C VAL A 93 4.46 6.33 19.79
N GLY A 94 5.39 6.37 20.73
CA GLY A 94 5.13 6.18 22.17
C GLY A 94 4.30 4.94 22.49
N ASN A 95 3.32 5.09 23.40
CA ASN A 95 2.46 4.01 23.87
C ASN A 95 1.37 3.59 22.88
N THR A 96 1.23 4.26 21.73
CA THR A 96 0.25 3.87 20.69
C THR A 96 0.75 2.75 19.78
N LEU A 97 2.05 2.41 19.85
CA LEU A 97 2.67 1.41 18.99
C LEU A 97 2.35 -0.01 19.47
N MET A 98 1.69 -0.77 18.62
CA MET A 98 1.40 -2.19 18.79
C MET A 98 2.36 -3.01 17.92
N ARG A 99 3.21 -3.80 18.56
CA ARG A 99 4.24 -4.62 17.94
C ARG A 99 3.72 -6.02 17.67
N HIS A 100 3.78 -6.48 16.43
CA HIS A 100 3.30 -7.79 16.00
C HIS A 100 4.41 -8.66 15.40
N PRO A 101 4.23 -9.99 15.34
CA PRO A 101 5.04 -10.86 14.46
C PRO A 101 4.97 -10.39 13.01
N VAL A 102 5.82 -10.95 12.12
CA VAL A 102 5.77 -10.61 10.67
C VAL A 102 4.43 -10.99 10.05
N ILE A 103 3.92 -12.16 10.40
CA ILE A 103 2.61 -12.65 9.98
C ILE A 103 1.70 -12.59 11.20
N TYR A 104 0.67 -11.77 11.12
CA TYR A 104 -0.31 -11.59 12.18
C TYR A 104 -1.69 -11.27 11.60
N LYS A 105 -2.68 -11.43 12.46
CA LYS A 105 -4.08 -11.09 12.19
C LYS A 105 -4.59 -10.23 13.33
N GLU A 106 -5.19 -9.10 13.00
CA GLU A 106 -5.76 -8.15 13.96
C GLU A 106 -7.18 -7.81 13.56
N SER A 107 -8.06 -7.69 14.54
CA SER A 107 -9.45 -7.27 14.32
C SER A 107 -9.67 -5.86 14.85
N VAL A 108 -10.19 -4.99 14.00
CA VAL A 108 -10.52 -3.60 14.32
C VAL A 108 -11.94 -3.33 13.89
N GLY A 109 -12.86 -3.20 14.85
CA GLY A 109 -14.28 -3.10 14.56
C GLY A 109 -14.75 -4.30 13.72
N ASN A 110 -15.37 -4.03 12.58
CA ASN A 110 -15.84 -5.04 11.60
C ASN A 110 -14.83 -5.30 10.46
N LEU A 111 -13.59 -4.89 10.62
CA LEU A 111 -12.49 -5.22 9.72
C LEU A 111 -11.50 -6.20 10.36
N THR A 112 -10.98 -7.10 9.55
CA THR A 112 -9.85 -7.96 9.90
C THR A 112 -8.69 -7.63 9.00
N VAL A 113 -7.51 -7.41 9.59
CA VAL A 113 -6.26 -7.07 8.89
C VAL A 113 -5.28 -8.22 9.07
N GLU A 114 -4.80 -8.78 7.97
CA GLU A 114 -3.81 -9.86 7.95
C GLU A 114 -2.55 -9.38 7.23
N SER A 115 -1.39 -9.54 7.87
CA SER A 115 -0.10 -9.18 7.28
C SER A 115 0.53 -10.36 6.56
N PHE A 116 1.31 -10.08 5.51
CA PHE A 116 2.14 -11.06 4.81
C PHE A 116 3.49 -10.42 4.41
N PRO A 117 4.61 -11.18 4.40
CA PRO A 117 5.92 -10.62 4.10
C PRO A 117 6.07 -10.25 2.62
N LEU A 118 6.76 -9.15 2.37
CA LEU A 118 7.14 -8.70 1.03
C LEU A 118 8.65 -8.42 0.96
N PRO A 119 9.30 -8.69 -0.19
CA PRO A 119 10.73 -8.48 -0.37
C PRO A 119 11.06 -7.00 -0.64
N HIS A 120 11.58 -6.29 0.34
CA HIS A 120 12.02 -4.89 0.23
C HIS A 120 13.21 -4.58 1.12
N ASP A 121 13.96 -3.51 0.82
CA ASP A 121 15.14 -3.06 1.56
C ASP A 121 14.78 -2.26 2.83
N SER A 122 13.99 -2.86 3.69
CA SER A 122 13.54 -2.32 4.97
C SER A 122 13.75 -3.31 6.12
N ALA A 123 13.48 -2.89 7.34
CA ALA A 123 13.70 -3.74 8.52
C ALA A 123 12.79 -4.99 8.54
N CYS A 124 11.53 -4.86 8.10
CA CYS A 124 10.59 -5.98 8.05
C CYS A 124 9.31 -5.59 7.28
N HIS A 125 9.41 -5.53 5.96
CA HIS A 125 8.30 -5.12 5.11
C HIS A 125 7.17 -6.14 5.05
N VAL A 126 5.94 -5.65 5.12
CA VAL A 126 4.72 -6.45 4.99
C VAL A 126 3.70 -5.77 4.07
N GLY A 127 2.96 -6.56 3.31
CA GLY A 127 1.69 -6.16 2.74
C GLY A 127 0.53 -6.52 3.66
N TYR A 128 -0.67 -6.06 3.32
CA TYR A 128 -1.88 -6.31 4.09
C TYR A 128 -3.03 -6.83 3.25
N VAL A 129 -3.75 -7.79 3.79
CA VAL A 129 -5.10 -8.15 3.34
C VAL A 129 -6.08 -7.62 4.38
N VAL A 130 -7.05 -6.84 3.94
CA VAL A 130 -8.12 -6.33 4.80
C VAL A 130 -9.43 -6.95 4.34
N ARG A 131 -10.20 -7.55 5.27
CA ARG A 131 -11.49 -8.18 5.00
C ARG A 131 -12.57 -7.61 5.92
N ASP A 132 -13.79 -7.51 5.41
CA ASP A 132 -14.95 -7.25 6.24
C ASP A 132 -15.58 -8.55 6.79
N GLU A 133 -16.64 -8.43 7.58
CA GLU A 133 -17.36 -9.57 8.18
C GLU A 133 -18.05 -10.47 7.13
N GLU A 134 -18.32 -9.95 5.94
CA GLU A 134 -18.90 -10.71 4.82
C GLU A 134 -17.81 -11.52 4.07
N GLY A 135 -16.53 -11.29 4.38
CA GLY A 135 -15.39 -11.95 3.76
C GLY A 135 -14.89 -11.25 2.48
N ASP A 136 -15.52 -10.13 2.09
CA ASP A 136 -15.00 -9.29 1.02
C ASP A 136 -13.63 -8.71 1.40
N GLY A 137 -12.65 -8.78 0.52
CA GLY A 137 -11.29 -8.41 0.85
C GLY A 137 -10.56 -7.60 -0.21
N ILE A 138 -9.59 -6.82 0.25
CA ILE A 138 -8.61 -6.12 -0.56
C ILE A 138 -7.18 -6.50 -0.14
N CYS A 139 -6.32 -6.77 -1.12
CA CYS A 139 -4.89 -6.94 -0.94
C CYS A 139 -4.17 -5.62 -1.26
N ILE A 140 -3.31 -5.15 -0.35
CA ILE A 140 -2.48 -3.95 -0.52
C ILE A 140 -1.01 -4.37 -0.46
N ALA A 141 -0.31 -4.21 -1.59
CA ALA A 141 1.07 -4.65 -1.77
C ALA A 141 1.85 -3.65 -2.64
N THR A 142 2.62 -2.81 -1.99
CA THR A 142 3.56 -1.85 -2.61
C THR A 142 4.96 -2.10 -2.10
N ASP A 143 5.95 -1.52 -2.76
CA ASP A 143 7.36 -1.60 -2.36
C ASP A 143 7.89 -3.03 -2.32
N MET A 144 7.93 -3.67 -3.48
CA MET A 144 8.44 -5.03 -3.59
C MET A 144 9.37 -5.19 -4.80
N GLY A 145 10.53 -5.81 -4.58
CA GLY A 145 11.54 -6.00 -5.63
C GLY A 145 11.23 -7.14 -6.59
N HIS A 146 10.38 -8.10 -6.20
CA HIS A 146 10.00 -9.24 -7.05
C HIS A 146 8.69 -9.89 -6.59
N ILE A 147 8.11 -10.68 -7.48
CA ILE A 147 6.91 -11.49 -7.19
C ILE A 147 7.28 -12.63 -6.25
N CYS A 148 6.58 -12.76 -5.13
CA CYS A 148 6.81 -13.82 -4.14
C CYS A 148 5.54 -14.63 -3.88
N GLU A 149 5.70 -15.86 -3.38
CA GLU A 149 4.60 -16.78 -3.08
C GLU A 149 3.63 -16.20 -2.02
N ALA A 150 4.16 -15.46 -1.04
CA ALA A 150 3.35 -14.84 0.00
C ALA A 150 2.33 -13.84 -0.59
N LEU A 151 2.75 -13.00 -1.57
CA LEU A 151 1.86 -12.10 -2.30
C LEU A 151 0.76 -12.86 -3.04
N LEU A 152 1.16 -13.89 -3.81
CA LEU A 152 0.21 -14.66 -4.63
C LEU A 152 -0.83 -15.38 -3.75
N SER A 153 -0.39 -15.93 -2.62
CA SER A 153 -1.29 -16.58 -1.65
C SER A 153 -2.22 -15.58 -0.98
N ALA A 154 -1.73 -14.40 -0.60
CA ALA A 154 -2.50 -13.35 0.08
C ALA A 154 -3.67 -12.82 -0.76
N MET A 155 -3.55 -12.84 -2.09
CA MET A 155 -4.61 -12.40 -3.01
C MET A 155 -5.83 -13.33 -3.05
N THR A 156 -5.71 -14.55 -2.52
CA THR A 156 -6.81 -15.54 -2.57
C THR A 156 -8.03 -15.03 -1.81
N GLY A 157 -9.19 -15.04 -2.48
CA GLY A 157 -10.46 -14.58 -1.91
C GLY A 157 -10.58 -13.06 -1.77
N CYS A 158 -9.66 -12.27 -2.33
CA CYS A 158 -9.82 -10.83 -2.44
C CYS A 158 -10.66 -10.46 -3.68
N ARG A 159 -11.42 -9.37 -3.58
CA ARG A 159 -12.15 -8.77 -4.71
C ARG A 159 -11.37 -7.62 -5.34
N GLY A 160 -10.51 -6.97 -4.56
CA GLY A 160 -9.66 -5.86 -5.00
C GLY A 160 -8.19 -6.08 -4.66
N ALA A 161 -7.31 -5.40 -5.40
CA ALA A 161 -5.90 -5.30 -5.07
C ALA A 161 -5.32 -3.94 -5.46
N LEU A 162 -4.47 -3.40 -4.58
CA LEU A 162 -3.53 -2.32 -4.88
C LEU A 162 -2.15 -2.95 -5.04
N ILE A 163 -1.58 -2.82 -6.22
CA ILE A 163 -0.30 -3.45 -6.58
C ILE A 163 0.66 -2.36 -7.06
N GLU A 164 1.93 -2.50 -6.72
CA GLU A 164 2.97 -1.62 -7.22
C GLU A 164 3.16 -1.75 -8.73
N ALA A 165 3.24 -0.60 -9.42
CA ALA A 165 3.69 -0.45 -10.80
C ALA A 165 4.73 0.68 -10.84
N ASN A 166 5.93 0.43 -10.28
CA ASN A 166 6.86 1.51 -9.99
C ASN A 166 7.48 2.09 -11.26
N HIS A 167 8.04 1.26 -12.12
CA HIS A 167 8.84 1.77 -13.22
C HIS A 167 8.64 1.00 -14.54
N ASP A 168 8.82 1.70 -15.63
CA ASP A 168 9.14 1.11 -16.91
C ASP A 168 10.64 0.83 -17.00
N ILE A 169 11.01 -0.36 -17.46
CA ILE A 169 12.42 -0.82 -17.47
C ILE A 169 13.27 0.05 -18.41
N ASP A 170 12.74 0.44 -19.57
CA ASP A 170 13.49 1.21 -20.57
C ASP A 170 13.64 2.67 -20.12
N MET A 171 12.57 3.27 -19.56
CA MET A 171 12.66 4.59 -18.94
C MET A 171 13.70 4.61 -17.81
N LEU A 172 13.68 3.61 -16.92
CA LEU A 172 14.65 3.53 -15.83
C LEU A 172 16.08 3.38 -16.33
N LYS A 173 16.32 2.51 -17.32
CA LYS A 173 17.67 2.30 -17.88
C LYS A 173 18.22 3.54 -18.56
N THR A 174 17.41 4.25 -19.34
CA THR A 174 17.81 5.43 -20.12
C THR A 174 17.65 6.75 -19.36
N GLY A 175 16.87 6.78 -18.28
CA GLY A 175 16.54 7.95 -17.49
C GLY A 175 17.71 8.56 -16.71
N PRO A 176 17.48 9.67 -16.03
CA PRO A 176 18.55 10.50 -15.43
C PRO A 176 19.12 9.94 -14.12
N TYR A 177 18.54 8.91 -13.55
CA TYR A 177 18.99 8.37 -12.25
C TYR A 177 20.43 7.84 -12.33
N PRO A 178 21.24 8.05 -11.28
CA PRO A 178 22.59 7.51 -11.22
C PRO A 178 22.59 5.97 -11.17
N ALA A 179 23.67 5.36 -11.64
CA ALA A 179 23.75 3.90 -11.80
C ALA A 179 23.45 3.11 -10.51
N TYR A 180 23.91 3.59 -9.35
CA TYR A 180 23.66 2.92 -8.07
C TYR A 180 22.15 2.87 -7.73
N LEU A 181 21.41 3.95 -8.04
CA LEU A 181 19.96 4.00 -7.77
C LEU A 181 19.19 3.12 -8.74
N LYS A 182 19.57 3.10 -10.03
CA LYS A 182 19.02 2.16 -11.00
C LYS A 182 19.22 0.70 -10.57
N SER A 183 20.42 0.37 -10.10
CA SER A 183 20.76 -0.97 -9.60
C SER A 183 19.94 -1.33 -8.36
N ARG A 184 19.72 -0.39 -7.44
CA ARG A 184 18.86 -0.58 -6.24
C ARG A 184 17.43 -0.86 -6.67
N ILE A 185 16.85 -0.05 -7.55
CA ILE A 185 15.47 -0.20 -8.02
C ILE A 185 15.26 -1.55 -8.72
N LEU A 186 16.21 -1.99 -9.54
CA LEU A 186 16.18 -3.27 -10.26
C LEU A 186 16.57 -4.48 -9.40
N SER A 187 16.95 -4.29 -8.14
CA SER A 187 17.37 -5.38 -7.26
C SER A 187 16.18 -6.23 -6.78
N PRO A 188 16.41 -7.46 -6.27
CA PRO A 188 15.35 -8.30 -5.71
C PRO A 188 14.63 -7.70 -4.49
N VAL A 189 15.15 -6.62 -3.92
CA VAL A 189 14.56 -5.86 -2.80
C VAL A 189 14.26 -4.41 -3.18
N GLY A 190 14.28 -4.08 -4.47
CA GLY A 190 13.94 -2.76 -4.99
C GLY A 190 12.45 -2.58 -5.22
N HIS A 191 12.05 -2.34 -6.46
CA HIS A 191 10.66 -2.05 -6.82
C HIS A 191 10.19 -2.84 -8.04
N LEU A 192 8.89 -3.10 -8.11
CA LEU A 192 8.27 -3.89 -9.17
C LEU A 192 8.16 -3.10 -10.48
N SER A 193 8.56 -3.70 -11.59
CA SER A 193 8.38 -3.11 -12.91
C SER A 193 6.91 -3.19 -13.38
N ASN A 194 6.52 -2.36 -14.36
CA ASN A 194 5.20 -2.44 -15.01
C ASN A 194 4.95 -3.85 -15.59
N GLY A 195 5.98 -4.48 -16.17
CA GLY A 195 5.87 -5.81 -16.74
C GLY A 195 5.64 -6.91 -15.69
N ASP A 196 6.30 -6.81 -14.53
CA ASP A 196 6.05 -7.76 -13.44
C ASP A 196 4.72 -7.48 -12.74
N CYS A 197 4.33 -6.21 -12.60
CA CYS A 197 2.98 -5.84 -12.15
C CYS A 197 1.91 -6.46 -13.06
N ALA A 198 2.08 -6.44 -14.37
CA ALA A 198 1.16 -7.07 -15.32
C ALA A 198 1.00 -8.58 -15.09
N LYS A 199 2.10 -9.29 -14.77
CA LYS A 199 2.06 -10.72 -14.42
C LYS A 199 1.27 -10.97 -13.11
N VAL A 200 1.50 -10.14 -12.08
CA VAL A 200 0.75 -10.20 -10.82
C VAL A 200 -0.73 -9.91 -11.07
N ALA A 201 -1.06 -8.89 -11.86
CA ALA A 201 -2.42 -8.53 -12.21
C ALA A 201 -3.15 -9.65 -12.96
N GLN A 202 -2.47 -10.30 -13.92
CA GLN A 202 -3.01 -11.46 -14.63
C GLN A 202 -3.32 -12.61 -13.66
N TYR A 203 -2.41 -12.92 -12.73
CA TYR A 203 -2.64 -13.93 -11.71
C TYR A 203 -3.80 -13.57 -10.79
N ALA A 204 -3.88 -12.31 -10.33
CA ALA A 204 -4.97 -11.81 -9.52
C ALA A 204 -6.34 -11.98 -10.19
N CYS A 205 -6.42 -11.74 -11.50
CA CYS A 205 -7.64 -11.96 -12.28
C CYS A 205 -8.07 -13.45 -12.32
N HIS A 206 -7.11 -14.39 -12.39
CA HIS A 206 -7.40 -15.82 -12.29
C HIS A 206 -7.95 -16.22 -10.92
N LEU A 207 -7.55 -15.52 -9.85
CA LEU A 207 -8.12 -15.71 -8.51
C LEU A 207 -9.49 -15.06 -8.30
N GLY A 208 -10.01 -14.34 -9.31
CA GLY A 208 -11.33 -13.69 -9.25
C GLY A 208 -11.31 -12.23 -8.85
N ILE A 209 -10.15 -11.59 -8.70
CA ILE A 209 -10.05 -10.15 -8.45
C ILE A 209 -10.61 -9.39 -9.66
N ARG A 210 -11.46 -8.38 -9.40
CA ARG A 210 -12.13 -7.56 -10.42
C ARG A 210 -11.86 -6.07 -10.28
N HIS A 211 -11.20 -5.66 -9.20
CA HIS A 211 -10.81 -4.28 -8.95
C HIS A 211 -9.29 -4.23 -8.75
N LEU A 212 -8.58 -3.69 -9.75
CA LEU A 212 -7.13 -3.52 -9.70
C LEU A 212 -6.77 -2.04 -9.68
N ALA A 213 -5.90 -1.66 -8.74
CA ALA A 213 -5.31 -0.35 -8.67
C ALA A 213 -3.78 -0.46 -8.78
N LEU A 214 -3.20 0.38 -9.62
CA LEU A 214 -1.75 0.50 -9.80
C LEU A 214 -1.25 1.65 -8.95
N GLY A 215 -0.36 1.37 -8.01
CA GLY A 215 0.19 2.36 -7.10
C GLY A 215 1.70 2.46 -7.15
N HIS A 216 2.22 3.38 -6.36
CA HIS A 216 3.65 3.61 -6.14
C HIS A 216 4.47 3.85 -7.43
N LEU A 217 3.90 4.64 -8.37
CA LEU A 217 4.56 4.97 -9.63
C LEU A 217 5.72 5.95 -9.40
N SER A 218 6.87 5.65 -9.98
CA SER A 218 8.02 6.56 -10.04
C SER A 218 7.68 7.84 -10.82
N GLU A 219 8.14 8.99 -10.35
CA GLU A 219 7.94 10.27 -11.06
C GLU A 219 8.77 10.37 -12.33
N GLU A 220 9.98 9.84 -12.30
CA GLU A 220 10.96 9.99 -13.36
C GLU A 220 10.98 8.80 -14.33
N ASN A 221 10.59 7.60 -13.85
CA ASN A 221 10.80 6.37 -14.61
C ASN A 221 9.49 5.66 -14.95
N ASN A 222 8.35 6.39 -14.90
CA ASN A 222 7.05 5.88 -15.28
C ASN A 222 6.10 7.00 -15.69
N THR A 223 5.01 6.64 -16.34
CA THR A 223 3.84 7.50 -16.54
C THR A 223 2.57 6.72 -16.21
N PRO A 224 1.50 7.37 -15.71
CA PRO A 224 0.22 6.72 -15.48
C PRO A 224 -0.31 5.95 -16.70
N ARG A 225 -0.14 6.53 -17.88
CA ARG A 225 -0.56 5.91 -19.13
C ARG A 225 0.24 4.65 -19.45
N LEU A 226 1.56 4.69 -19.32
CA LEU A 226 2.42 3.55 -19.64
C LEU A 226 2.18 2.39 -18.68
N ALA A 227 2.03 2.65 -17.39
CA ALA A 227 1.65 1.65 -16.40
C ALA A 227 0.28 1.03 -16.73
N TYR A 228 -0.72 1.89 -17.02
CA TYR A 228 -2.06 1.45 -17.41
C TYR A 228 -2.04 0.57 -18.66
N ASP A 229 -1.45 1.06 -19.76
CA ASP A 229 -1.45 0.37 -21.04
C ASP A 229 -0.74 -0.99 -20.95
N THR A 230 0.38 -1.06 -20.19
CA THR A 230 1.13 -2.31 -19.96
C THR A 230 0.29 -3.36 -19.22
N VAL A 231 -0.39 -2.98 -18.14
CA VAL A 231 -1.19 -3.90 -17.34
C VAL A 231 -2.51 -4.23 -18.03
N CYS A 232 -3.18 -3.24 -18.64
CA CYS A 232 -4.44 -3.42 -19.35
C CYS A 232 -4.33 -4.46 -20.49
N ALA A 233 -3.19 -4.51 -21.17
CA ALA A 233 -2.93 -5.49 -22.24
C ALA A 233 -2.85 -6.96 -21.72
N ALA A 234 -2.63 -7.16 -20.41
CA ALA A 234 -2.42 -8.47 -19.81
C ALA A 234 -3.65 -9.04 -19.07
N ILE A 235 -4.70 -8.22 -18.87
CA ILE A 235 -5.86 -8.59 -18.05
C ILE A 235 -7.16 -8.63 -18.86
N PRO A 236 -8.20 -9.34 -18.41
CA PRO A 236 -9.52 -9.34 -19.05
C PRO A 236 -10.18 -7.95 -19.03
N SER A 237 -10.98 -7.65 -20.06
CA SER A 237 -11.62 -6.35 -20.25
C SER A 237 -12.76 -6.05 -19.26
N ASP A 238 -13.24 -7.05 -18.52
CA ASP A 238 -14.26 -6.90 -17.47
C ASP A 238 -13.64 -6.54 -16.10
N VAL A 239 -12.33 -6.47 -16.00
CA VAL A 239 -11.60 -6.05 -14.79
C VAL A 239 -11.49 -4.53 -14.77
N ARG A 240 -11.93 -3.91 -13.68
CA ARG A 240 -11.74 -2.48 -13.47
C ARG A 240 -10.28 -2.21 -13.09
N LEU A 241 -9.54 -1.56 -13.98
CA LEU A 241 -8.17 -1.11 -13.76
C LEU A 241 -8.16 0.39 -13.51
N THR A 242 -7.44 0.82 -12.47
CA THR A 242 -7.28 2.23 -12.09
C THR A 242 -5.81 2.50 -11.79
N VAL A 243 -5.30 3.68 -12.12
CA VAL A 243 -3.98 4.16 -11.67
C VAL A 243 -4.21 5.14 -10.53
N CYS A 244 -3.55 4.92 -9.40
CA CYS A 244 -3.66 5.78 -8.23
C CYS A 244 -3.04 7.14 -8.50
N ASP A 245 -3.75 8.20 -8.09
CA ASP A 245 -3.23 9.56 -8.14
C ASP A 245 -2.25 9.81 -6.99
N ARG A 246 -1.25 10.66 -7.22
CA ARG A 246 -0.23 11.01 -6.23
C ARG A 246 -0.72 11.94 -5.14
N CYS A 247 -1.73 12.74 -5.44
CA CYS A 247 -2.13 13.88 -4.62
C CYS A 247 -3.62 13.88 -4.26
N ALA A 248 -4.42 12.99 -4.84
CA ALA A 248 -5.86 12.95 -4.65
C ALA A 248 -6.37 11.53 -4.41
N PRO A 249 -7.44 11.35 -3.62
CA PRO A 249 -8.04 10.05 -3.39
C PRO A 249 -8.51 9.37 -4.67
N THR A 250 -8.10 8.14 -4.86
CA THR A 250 -8.50 7.27 -5.95
C THR A 250 -9.25 6.07 -5.40
N ARG A 251 -10.48 5.85 -5.83
CA ARG A 251 -11.27 4.69 -5.41
C ARG A 251 -10.72 3.42 -6.05
N ILE A 252 -10.45 2.41 -5.22
CA ILE A 252 -10.00 1.07 -5.63
C ILE A 252 -11.21 0.16 -5.79
N MET A 253 -12.05 0.09 -4.75
CA MET A 253 -13.28 -0.71 -4.77
C MET A 253 -14.36 -0.10 -3.87
#